data_a9a272703e6b79d6ea89eda196686501
#
_entry.id   a9a272703e6b79d6ea89eda196686501
#
_cell.length_a   1.000
_cell.length_b   1.000
_cell.length_c   1.000
_cell.angle_alpha   90.00
_cell.angle_beta   90.00
_cell.angle_gamma   90.00
#
_symmetry.space_group_name_H-M   'P 1'
#
loop_
_entity.id
_entity.type
_entity.pdbx_description
1 polymer ?
#
loop_
_entity_poly.entity_id
_entity_poly.type
_entity_poly.pdbx_seq_one_letter_code
_entity_poly.pdbx_strand_id
1 'polypeptide(L)'
;MPFNKKGILAACGAGALLFSMSALANNPPPTDPDPGDGGSSPYQRGPDPSVSFLEADRGNYSVSTSRVSGLVSGFGGGTIHYPTGTTGTMAAIVVIPGFVSAESSIEWWGPKLASYGFVVMTIDTNSGFDQPGSRATQINNALDYLVDQNTSVGSPVRGMIDTDRLGVIGWSMGGGGTLRVGREGRIKAAIPLAPWDTSSYYASRAQAPTLIFACESDVIAPVYQHASPFYNALPSSIDKAFVEINNGSHYCGNGGSIYNDVLSRFGVSWMKLHLDEDARYKQFLCGPNHTSDSQISDYRGNCPY
;
A
#
# COMPACT_ATOMS: atom_id res chain seq x y z
N MET A 1 45.50 -52.81 51.83
CA MET A 1 45.03 -54.08 52.54
C MET A 1 43.54 -54.02 52.62
N PRO A 2 42.89 -55.19 52.62
CA PRO A 2 42.53 -55.92 51.39
C PRO A 2 41.03 -56.13 51.27
N PHE A 3 40.60 -56.50 50.02
CA PHE A 3 39.63 -57.52 49.66
C PHE A 3 38.24 -57.64 50.36
N ASN A 4 37.13 -57.58 49.63
CA ASN A 4 36.57 -58.88 49.25
C ASN A 4 35.41 -58.68 48.16
N LYS A 5 35.46 -59.57 47.16
CA LYS A 5 34.44 -59.83 46.13
C LYS A 5 33.31 -60.70 46.71
N LYS A 6 32.14 -60.52 46.15
CA LYS A 6 31.14 -61.56 45.80
C LYS A 6 29.95 -60.79 45.12
N GLY A 7 29.67 -60.94 43.97
CA GLY A 7 29.26 -61.85 42.97
C GLY A 7 27.92 -62.54 43.23
N ILE A 8 26.81 -62.17 42.61
CA ILE A 8 25.67 -63.05 42.38
C ILE A 8 24.96 -62.66 41.07
N LEU A 9 24.65 -63.70 40.31
CA LEU A 9 24.11 -63.80 38.96
C LEU A 9 22.69 -63.20 38.75
N ALA A 10 22.48 -62.69 37.60
CA ALA A 10 21.47 -62.97 36.56
C ALA A 10 20.00 -63.17 36.93
N ALA A 11 19.16 -62.33 36.30
CA ALA A 11 17.88 -62.80 35.73
C ALA A 11 17.54 -61.90 34.51
N CYS A 12 17.56 -62.50 33.33
CA CYS A 12 17.00 -61.93 32.11
C CYS A 12 15.49 -61.77 32.24
N GLY A 13 15.01 -60.53 32.14
CA GLY A 13 13.59 -60.23 31.90
C GLY A 13 13.48 -59.47 30.59
N ALA A 14 13.07 -60.18 29.54
CA ALA A 14 12.73 -59.55 28.25
C ALA A 14 11.38 -58.84 28.41
N GLY A 15 11.44 -57.52 28.62
CA GLY A 15 10.27 -56.63 28.55
C GLY A 15 10.13 -56.08 27.12
N ALA A 16 9.17 -56.61 26.37
CA ALA A 16 8.79 -56.05 25.09
C ALA A 16 8.19 -54.67 25.29
N LEU A 17 8.91 -53.64 24.95
CA LEU A 17 8.39 -52.27 24.83
C LEU A 17 7.55 -52.20 23.56
N LEU A 18 6.23 -52.26 23.71
CA LEU A 18 5.27 -51.89 22.68
C LEU A 18 5.35 -50.36 22.47
N PHE A 19 6.09 -49.95 21.44
CA PHE A 19 5.94 -48.60 20.90
C PHE A 19 4.57 -48.49 20.24
N SER A 20 3.62 -47.85 20.92
CA SER A 20 2.41 -47.36 20.26
C SER A 20 2.82 -46.18 19.36
N MET A 21 2.95 -46.41 18.06
CA MET A 21 2.96 -45.33 17.07
C MET A 21 1.61 -44.63 17.11
N SER A 22 1.56 -43.49 17.81
CA SER A 22 0.48 -42.53 17.62
C SER A 22 0.60 -42.03 16.17
N ALA A 23 -0.35 -42.40 15.33
CA ALA A 23 -0.51 -41.84 14.00
C ALA A 23 -0.77 -40.33 14.20
N LEU A 24 0.22 -39.50 13.84
CA LEU A 24 0.01 -38.08 13.63
C LEU A 24 -1.04 -38.00 12.52
N ALA A 25 -2.25 -37.63 12.88
CA ALA A 25 -3.27 -37.26 11.93
C ALA A 25 -2.68 -36.11 11.11
N ASN A 26 -2.36 -36.37 9.83
CA ASN A 26 -2.11 -35.35 8.83
C ASN A 26 -3.41 -34.57 8.66
N ASN A 27 -3.62 -33.54 9.47
CA ASN A 27 -4.58 -32.52 9.12
C ASN A 27 -4.01 -31.85 7.87
N PRO A 28 -4.72 -31.82 6.76
CA PRO A 28 -4.32 -31.01 5.63
C PRO A 28 -4.19 -29.56 6.15
N PRO A 29 -3.23 -28.77 5.60
CA PRO A 29 -3.16 -27.36 5.93
C PRO A 29 -4.54 -26.75 5.69
N PRO A 30 -4.95 -25.73 6.48
CA PRO A 30 -6.21 -25.04 6.26
C PRO A 30 -6.26 -24.66 4.77
N THR A 31 -7.26 -25.15 4.06
CA THR A 31 -7.53 -24.70 2.70
C THR A 31 -7.72 -23.20 2.79
N ASP A 32 -6.95 -22.43 1.99
CA ASP A 32 -7.20 -21.01 1.79
C ASP A 32 -8.72 -20.84 1.60
N PRO A 33 -9.33 -19.82 2.24
CA PRO A 33 -10.72 -19.51 1.93
C PRO A 33 -10.79 -19.31 0.42
N ASP A 34 -11.62 -20.09 -0.23
CA ASP A 34 -11.99 -19.97 -1.62
C ASP A 34 -12.03 -18.47 -1.97
N PRO A 35 -11.26 -17.97 -2.96
CA PRO A 35 -11.43 -16.60 -3.42
C PRO A 35 -12.84 -16.53 -3.99
N GLY A 36 -13.79 -16.18 -3.09
CA GLY A 36 -15.21 -16.20 -3.36
C GLY A 36 -15.47 -15.52 -4.69
N ASP A 37 -16.23 -16.19 -5.49
CA ASP A 37 -16.85 -15.96 -6.79
C ASP A 37 -17.03 -14.48 -7.24
N GLY A 38 -15.98 -13.70 -7.12
CA GLY A 38 -15.83 -12.37 -7.71
C GLY A 38 -15.48 -12.57 -9.18
N GLY A 39 -16.44 -12.47 -10.07
CA GLY A 39 -16.25 -12.45 -11.50
C GLY A 39 -15.05 -11.54 -11.85
N SER A 40 -14.23 -11.93 -12.83
CA SER A 40 -13.06 -11.15 -13.22
C SER A 40 -13.47 -9.71 -13.57
N SER A 41 -12.94 -8.73 -12.86
CA SER A 41 -13.15 -7.33 -13.19
C SER A 41 -12.69 -7.05 -14.63
N PRO A 42 -13.40 -6.20 -15.39
CA PRO A 42 -12.96 -5.78 -16.72
C PRO A 42 -11.63 -5.02 -16.69
N TYR A 43 -11.20 -4.58 -15.51
CA TYR A 43 -9.95 -3.85 -15.29
C TYR A 43 -8.80 -4.75 -14.81
N GLN A 44 -9.09 -6.03 -14.53
CA GLN A 44 -8.09 -6.99 -14.10
C GLN A 44 -6.99 -7.16 -15.13
N ARG A 45 -5.73 -7.01 -14.70
CA ARG A 45 -4.56 -7.11 -15.58
C ARG A 45 -3.34 -7.63 -14.84
N GLY A 46 -2.38 -8.15 -15.62
CA GLY A 46 -1.15 -8.75 -15.09
C GLY A 46 -1.34 -10.18 -14.60
N PRO A 47 -0.25 -10.84 -14.19
CA PRO A 47 -0.28 -12.22 -13.68
C PRO A 47 -1.00 -12.28 -12.33
N ASP A 48 -1.28 -13.50 -11.87
CA ASP A 48 -1.74 -13.71 -10.50
C ASP A 48 -0.69 -13.20 -9.52
N PRO A 49 -1.12 -12.38 -8.54
CA PRO A 49 -0.17 -11.76 -7.62
C PRO A 49 0.39 -12.77 -6.61
N SER A 50 1.66 -12.58 -6.26
CA SER A 50 2.33 -13.26 -5.15
C SER A 50 3.05 -12.22 -4.28
N VAL A 51 3.43 -12.59 -3.06
CA VAL A 51 4.24 -11.71 -2.18
C VAL A 51 5.50 -11.27 -2.91
N SER A 52 6.26 -12.20 -3.49
CA SER A 52 7.50 -11.88 -4.21
C SER A 52 7.28 -11.00 -5.44
N PHE A 53 6.14 -11.12 -6.14
CA PHE A 53 5.79 -10.23 -7.23
C PHE A 53 5.50 -8.82 -6.74
N LEU A 54 4.79 -8.67 -5.62
CA LEU A 54 4.44 -7.37 -5.04
C LEU A 54 5.66 -6.64 -4.46
N GLU A 55 6.61 -7.38 -3.90
CA GLU A 55 7.82 -6.85 -3.28
C GLU A 55 8.95 -6.61 -4.30
N ALA A 56 8.90 -7.20 -5.49
CA ALA A 56 9.86 -6.94 -6.55
C ALA A 56 9.92 -5.44 -6.90
N ASP A 57 11.08 -4.96 -7.36
CA ASP A 57 11.29 -3.55 -7.71
C ASP A 57 10.24 -3.03 -8.70
N ARG A 58 9.76 -3.89 -9.60
CA ARG A 58 8.77 -3.55 -10.63
C ARG A 58 7.78 -4.68 -10.86
N GLY A 59 6.58 -4.31 -11.33
CA GLY A 59 5.59 -5.22 -11.87
C GLY A 59 5.95 -5.68 -13.30
N ASN A 60 4.94 -6.14 -14.03
CA ASN A 60 5.12 -6.81 -15.34
C ASN A 60 5.17 -5.85 -16.55
N TYR A 61 4.91 -4.55 -16.37
CA TYR A 61 4.93 -3.60 -17.49
C TYR A 61 6.20 -2.76 -17.52
N SER A 62 6.73 -2.51 -18.74
CA SER A 62 7.74 -1.47 -18.94
C SER A 62 7.14 -0.10 -18.72
N VAL A 63 7.92 0.84 -18.22
CA VAL A 63 7.47 2.18 -17.84
C VAL A 63 8.20 3.23 -18.65
N SER A 64 7.45 4.19 -19.18
CA SER A 64 7.95 5.42 -19.76
C SER A 64 7.55 6.62 -18.90
N THR A 65 8.25 7.74 -19.08
CA THR A 65 8.02 8.97 -18.32
C THR A 65 7.84 10.18 -19.21
N SER A 66 7.12 11.17 -18.71
CA SER A 66 6.98 12.50 -19.32
C SER A 66 7.05 13.58 -18.24
N ARG A 67 7.97 14.53 -18.40
CA ARG A 67 8.11 15.66 -17.46
C ARG A 67 6.97 16.65 -17.64
N VAL A 68 6.46 17.15 -16.53
CA VAL A 68 5.50 18.25 -16.45
C VAL A 68 6.23 19.48 -15.92
N SER A 69 6.13 20.57 -16.68
CA SER A 69 6.81 21.80 -16.33
C SER A 69 6.32 22.39 -15.00
N GLY A 70 7.24 22.95 -14.19
CA GLY A 70 6.88 23.73 -13.00
C GLY A 70 6.17 25.05 -13.30
N LEU A 71 6.01 25.41 -14.59
CA LEU A 71 5.23 26.57 -15.02
C LEU A 71 3.74 26.25 -15.24
N VAL A 72 3.35 24.99 -15.08
CA VAL A 72 1.94 24.61 -15.13
C VAL A 72 1.19 25.24 -13.96
N SER A 73 -0.03 25.70 -14.22
CA SER A 73 -0.85 26.31 -13.16
C SER A 73 -1.38 25.27 -12.17
N GLY A 74 -1.32 25.60 -10.90
CA GLY A 74 -2.04 24.87 -9.84
C GLY A 74 -1.20 23.91 -9.00
N PHE A 75 0.01 23.53 -9.45
CA PHE A 75 0.98 22.72 -8.68
C PHE A 75 2.39 22.94 -9.24
N GLY A 76 3.42 22.42 -8.58
CA GLY A 76 4.83 22.73 -8.88
C GLY A 76 5.44 21.94 -10.06
N GLY A 77 4.62 21.32 -10.94
CA GLY A 77 5.11 20.41 -11.98
C GLY A 77 5.31 19.00 -11.46
N GLY A 78 6.06 18.14 -12.17
CA GLY A 78 6.29 16.76 -11.77
C GLY A 78 6.63 15.82 -12.92
N THR A 79 6.33 14.54 -12.74
CA THR A 79 6.59 13.50 -13.74
C THR A 79 5.37 12.57 -13.87
N ILE A 80 4.93 12.33 -15.11
CA ILE A 80 3.97 11.29 -15.43
C ILE A 80 4.73 10.03 -15.76
N HIS A 81 4.44 8.94 -15.03
CA HIS A 81 4.92 7.58 -15.27
C HIS A 81 3.78 6.75 -15.84
N TYR A 82 3.98 6.07 -16.93
CA TYR A 82 2.93 5.29 -17.58
C TYR A 82 3.46 4.00 -18.17
N PRO A 83 2.66 2.91 -18.14
CA PRO A 83 3.06 1.64 -18.71
C PRO A 83 3.05 1.69 -20.23
N THR A 84 3.95 0.93 -20.84
CA THR A 84 4.02 0.73 -22.30
C THR A 84 3.64 -0.68 -22.68
N GLY A 85 3.12 -0.87 -23.90
CA GLY A 85 2.70 -2.19 -24.38
C GLY A 85 1.39 -2.69 -23.76
N THR A 86 0.62 -1.78 -23.13
CA THR A 86 -0.71 -2.07 -22.57
C THR A 86 -1.83 -1.72 -23.55
N THR A 87 -3.01 -2.31 -23.34
CA THR A 87 -4.23 -1.98 -24.07
C THR A 87 -5.33 -1.55 -23.10
N GLY A 88 -6.29 -0.75 -23.59
CA GLY A 88 -7.40 -0.23 -22.80
C GLY A 88 -7.01 0.91 -21.86
N THR A 89 -7.99 1.44 -21.14
CA THR A 89 -7.80 2.54 -20.19
C THR A 89 -7.33 2.03 -18.82
N MET A 90 -6.57 2.85 -18.11
CA MET A 90 -5.98 2.56 -16.80
C MET A 90 -6.43 3.60 -15.77
N ALA A 91 -6.51 3.19 -14.54
CA ALA A 91 -6.70 4.13 -13.44
C ALA A 91 -5.50 5.10 -13.34
N ALA A 92 -5.76 6.31 -12.84
CA ALA A 92 -4.72 7.33 -12.66
C ALA A 92 -4.52 7.68 -11.18
N ILE A 93 -3.26 7.90 -10.80
CA ILE A 93 -2.87 8.15 -9.41
C ILE A 93 -1.99 9.40 -9.35
N VAL A 94 -2.30 10.31 -8.41
CA VAL A 94 -1.44 11.44 -8.05
C VAL A 94 -0.70 11.13 -6.77
N VAL A 95 0.61 11.42 -6.74
CA VAL A 95 1.47 11.25 -5.56
C VAL A 95 2.09 12.59 -5.18
N ILE A 96 1.95 13.02 -3.92
CA ILE A 96 2.35 14.34 -3.44
C ILE A 96 3.29 14.25 -2.22
N PRO A 97 4.38 15.07 -2.17
CA PRO A 97 5.34 15.06 -1.08
C PRO A 97 4.85 15.77 0.19
N GLY A 98 5.68 15.72 1.24
CA GLY A 98 5.51 16.39 2.51
C GLY A 98 6.04 17.83 2.57
N PHE A 99 6.06 18.40 3.78
CA PHE A 99 6.56 19.74 4.08
C PHE A 99 8.06 19.84 3.78
N VAL A 100 8.46 20.92 3.09
CA VAL A 100 9.86 21.21 2.66
C VAL A 100 10.49 20.02 1.92
N SER A 101 9.69 19.33 1.11
CA SER A 101 10.12 18.15 0.36
C SER A 101 9.73 18.29 -1.10
N ALA A 102 10.62 17.79 -1.98
CA ALA A 102 10.41 17.76 -3.42
C ALA A 102 9.78 16.42 -3.87
N GLU A 103 9.35 16.38 -5.13
CA GLU A 103 8.88 15.19 -5.85
C GLU A 103 9.80 13.98 -5.61
N SER A 104 11.11 14.17 -5.65
CA SER A 104 12.12 13.11 -5.50
C SER A 104 12.00 12.31 -4.20
N SER A 105 11.38 12.86 -3.16
CA SER A 105 11.15 12.15 -1.88
C SER A 105 10.12 11.03 -2.00
N ILE A 106 9.22 11.10 -2.99
CA ILE A 106 8.11 10.14 -3.17
C ILE A 106 8.05 9.59 -4.61
N GLU A 107 9.00 9.98 -5.47
CA GLU A 107 9.00 9.62 -6.89
C GLU A 107 9.02 8.11 -7.14
N TRP A 108 9.58 7.33 -6.22
CA TRP A 108 9.66 5.87 -6.35
C TRP A 108 8.30 5.18 -6.55
N TRP A 109 7.21 5.77 -6.03
CA TRP A 109 5.85 5.30 -6.25
C TRP A 109 5.45 5.37 -7.73
N GLY A 110 6.00 6.33 -8.49
CA GLY A 110 5.70 6.52 -9.90
C GLY A 110 5.98 5.28 -10.74
N PRO A 111 7.27 4.90 -10.94
CA PRO A 111 7.62 3.71 -11.72
C PRO A 111 7.10 2.42 -11.09
N LYS A 112 7.00 2.35 -9.75
CA LYS A 112 6.45 1.18 -9.07
C LYS A 112 5.03 0.91 -9.53
N LEU A 113 4.10 1.83 -9.30
CA LEU A 113 2.69 1.65 -9.63
C LEU A 113 2.44 1.60 -11.16
N ALA A 114 3.19 2.38 -11.94
CA ALA A 114 3.07 2.32 -13.39
C ALA A 114 3.41 0.93 -13.94
N SER A 115 4.39 0.24 -13.35
CA SER A 115 4.72 -1.13 -13.75
C SER A 115 3.64 -2.17 -13.42
N TYR A 116 2.64 -1.79 -12.61
CA TYR A 116 1.45 -2.61 -12.32
C TYR A 116 0.23 -2.19 -13.17
N GLY A 117 0.39 -1.23 -14.09
CA GLY A 117 -0.65 -0.85 -15.05
C GLY A 117 -1.47 0.37 -14.65
N PHE A 118 -0.88 1.32 -13.92
CA PHE A 118 -1.49 2.62 -13.61
C PHE A 118 -0.80 3.75 -14.38
N VAL A 119 -1.51 4.84 -14.66
CA VAL A 119 -0.90 6.10 -15.01
C VAL A 119 -0.66 6.88 -13.72
N VAL A 120 0.60 7.21 -13.40
CA VAL A 120 0.97 7.80 -12.12
C VAL A 120 1.64 9.15 -12.34
N MET A 121 1.18 10.17 -11.65
CA MET A 121 1.83 11.48 -11.67
C MET A 121 2.37 11.80 -10.28
N THR A 122 3.68 11.84 -10.16
CA THR A 122 4.35 12.39 -8.98
C THR A 122 4.52 13.90 -9.17
N ILE A 123 4.23 14.70 -8.16
CA ILE A 123 4.23 16.17 -8.27
C ILE A 123 5.15 16.85 -7.27
N ASP A 124 5.67 17.99 -7.67
CA ASP A 124 6.15 19.03 -6.76
C ASP A 124 5.00 19.94 -6.31
N THR A 125 5.18 20.62 -5.20
CA THR A 125 4.24 21.63 -4.70
C THR A 125 4.67 23.03 -5.12
N ASN A 126 3.72 23.97 -5.22
CA ASN A 126 3.99 25.39 -5.54
C ASN A 126 4.95 26.01 -4.52
N SER A 127 4.88 25.58 -3.28
CA SER A 127 5.80 25.95 -2.21
C SER A 127 6.05 24.77 -1.28
N GLY A 128 7.30 24.54 -0.89
CA GLY A 128 7.63 23.55 0.15
C GLY A 128 6.92 23.81 1.48
N PHE A 129 6.47 25.04 1.75
CA PHE A 129 5.78 25.47 2.97
C PHE A 129 4.26 25.29 2.92
N ASP A 130 3.73 24.78 1.81
CA ASP A 130 2.29 24.55 1.63
C ASP A 130 1.72 23.60 2.70
N GLN A 131 0.61 24.04 3.30
CA GLN A 131 -0.11 23.30 4.33
C GLN A 131 -1.06 22.24 3.71
N PRO A 132 -1.60 21.28 4.47
CA PRO A 132 -2.48 20.24 3.94
C PRO A 132 -3.65 20.74 3.08
N GLY A 133 -4.24 21.88 3.40
CA GLY A 133 -5.30 22.50 2.62
C GLY A 133 -4.85 22.92 1.21
N SER A 134 -3.70 23.59 1.10
CA SER A 134 -3.09 23.96 -0.17
C SER A 134 -2.69 22.73 -0.98
N ARG A 135 -2.14 21.71 -0.31
CA ARG A 135 -1.77 20.44 -0.95
C ARG A 135 -3.00 19.70 -1.50
N ALA A 136 -4.13 19.72 -0.80
CA ALA A 136 -5.39 19.16 -1.32
C ALA A 136 -5.83 19.86 -2.61
N THR A 137 -5.72 21.20 -2.68
CA THR A 137 -6.00 21.95 -3.90
C THR A 137 -5.05 21.54 -5.03
N GLN A 138 -3.77 21.38 -4.75
CA GLN A 138 -2.77 20.98 -5.75
C GLN A 138 -2.97 19.53 -6.22
N ILE A 139 -3.38 18.62 -5.35
CA ILE A 139 -3.79 17.26 -5.73
C ILE A 139 -4.95 17.33 -6.74
N ASN A 140 -5.98 18.12 -6.46
CA ASN A 140 -7.13 18.26 -7.35
C ASN A 140 -6.73 18.84 -8.71
N ASN A 141 -5.87 19.88 -8.72
CA ASN A 141 -5.35 20.46 -9.96
C ASN A 141 -4.50 19.46 -10.77
N ALA A 142 -3.73 18.60 -10.10
CA ALA A 142 -2.95 17.56 -10.75
C ALA A 142 -3.84 16.44 -11.32
N LEU A 143 -4.93 16.09 -10.63
CA LEU A 143 -5.94 15.17 -11.15
C LEU A 143 -6.64 15.76 -12.37
N ASP A 144 -7.01 17.06 -12.34
CA ASP A 144 -7.58 17.75 -13.50
C ASP A 144 -6.61 17.75 -14.67
N TYR A 145 -5.33 18.05 -14.42
CA TYR A 145 -4.29 18.00 -15.43
C TYR A 145 -4.19 16.61 -16.09
N LEU A 146 -4.18 15.51 -15.31
CA LEU A 146 -4.17 14.15 -15.87
C LEU A 146 -5.41 13.87 -16.74
N VAL A 147 -6.59 14.28 -16.28
CA VAL A 147 -7.83 14.14 -17.06
C VAL A 147 -7.74 14.90 -18.37
N ASP A 148 -7.21 16.13 -18.37
CA ASP A 148 -7.01 16.94 -19.57
C ASP A 148 -5.96 16.29 -20.51
N GLN A 149 -4.89 15.71 -19.96
CA GLN A 149 -3.88 14.99 -20.75
C GLN A 149 -4.47 13.77 -21.47
N ASN A 150 -5.53 13.17 -20.96
CA ASN A 150 -6.22 12.05 -21.61
C ASN A 150 -6.83 12.42 -22.98
N THR A 151 -7.15 13.67 -23.19
CA THR A 151 -7.76 14.17 -24.46
C THR A 151 -6.81 15.05 -25.26
N SER A 152 -5.73 15.55 -24.65
CA SER A 152 -4.80 16.51 -25.26
C SER A 152 -4.03 15.90 -26.43
N VAL A 153 -3.98 16.64 -27.55
CA VAL A 153 -3.19 16.25 -28.72
C VAL A 153 -1.70 16.31 -28.37
N GLY A 154 -0.97 15.23 -28.67
CA GLY A 154 0.46 15.12 -28.37
C GLY A 154 0.77 14.63 -26.96
N SER A 155 -0.22 14.45 -26.10
CA SER A 155 0.00 13.85 -24.78
C SER A 155 0.40 12.37 -24.91
N PRO A 156 1.44 11.92 -24.19
CA PRO A 156 1.86 10.51 -24.23
C PRO A 156 0.85 9.56 -23.55
N VAL A 157 -0.09 10.09 -22.76
CA VAL A 157 -1.14 9.34 -22.05
C VAL A 157 -2.53 9.56 -22.65
N ARG A 158 -2.61 10.11 -23.87
CA ARG A 158 -3.88 10.33 -24.55
C ARG A 158 -4.64 9.03 -24.77
N GLY A 159 -5.88 8.96 -24.31
CA GLY A 159 -6.75 7.78 -24.41
C GLY A 159 -6.35 6.63 -23.46
N MET A 160 -5.40 6.85 -22.54
CA MET A 160 -4.94 5.83 -21.62
C MET A 160 -5.64 5.88 -20.24
N ILE A 161 -6.29 7.00 -19.90
CA ILE A 161 -6.79 7.24 -18.54
C ILE A 161 -8.29 6.96 -18.48
N ASP A 162 -8.70 6.16 -17.51
CA ASP A 162 -10.08 6.06 -17.07
C ASP A 162 -10.32 7.13 -15.99
N THR A 163 -11.10 8.14 -16.35
CA THR A 163 -11.32 9.33 -15.52
C THR A 163 -12.20 9.08 -14.30
N ASP A 164 -12.88 7.93 -14.25
CA ASP A 164 -13.73 7.51 -13.13
C ASP A 164 -12.96 6.70 -12.07
N ARG A 165 -11.70 6.35 -12.37
CA ARG A 165 -10.84 5.53 -11.50
C ARG A 165 -9.57 6.29 -11.10
N LEU A 166 -9.75 7.25 -10.18
CA LEU A 166 -8.68 8.11 -9.69
C LEU A 166 -8.26 7.73 -8.28
N GLY A 167 -6.96 7.78 -7.99
CA GLY A 167 -6.38 7.52 -6.68
C GLY A 167 -5.38 8.58 -6.25
N VAL A 168 -5.09 8.65 -4.97
CA VAL A 168 -4.14 9.61 -4.40
C VAL A 168 -3.27 8.96 -3.34
N ILE A 169 -1.97 9.26 -3.39
CA ILE A 169 -0.99 8.92 -2.36
C ILE A 169 -0.36 10.23 -1.88
N GLY A 170 -0.21 10.41 -0.57
CA GLY A 170 0.47 11.60 -0.06
C GLY A 170 1.26 11.32 1.21
N TRP A 171 2.44 11.91 1.31
CA TRP A 171 3.30 11.77 2.48
C TRP A 171 3.21 12.99 3.40
N SER A 172 3.19 12.77 4.72
CA SER A 172 3.20 13.83 5.75
C SER A 172 2.07 14.84 5.56
N MET A 173 2.35 16.12 5.35
CA MET A 173 1.34 17.14 4.98
C MET A 173 0.64 16.82 3.64
N GLY A 174 1.31 16.10 2.72
CA GLY A 174 0.67 15.54 1.53
C GLY A 174 -0.35 14.47 1.91
N GLY A 175 -0.08 13.65 2.94
CA GLY A 175 -1.02 12.69 3.52
C GLY A 175 -2.24 13.38 4.13
N GLY A 176 -2.05 14.52 4.80
CA GLY A 176 -3.14 15.39 5.25
C GLY A 176 -3.97 15.92 4.06
N GLY A 177 -3.30 16.32 2.98
CA GLY A 177 -3.94 16.69 1.71
C GLY A 177 -4.78 15.55 1.12
N THR A 178 -4.23 14.33 1.12
CA THR A 178 -4.91 13.11 0.66
C THR A 178 -6.19 12.83 1.45
N LEU A 179 -6.16 12.94 2.79
CA LEU A 179 -7.35 12.79 3.64
C LEU A 179 -8.42 13.84 3.29
N ARG A 180 -8.00 15.06 2.94
CA ARG A 180 -8.92 16.15 2.56
C ARG A 180 -9.61 15.88 1.22
N VAL A 181 -8.87 15.37 0.21
CA VAL A 181 -9.43 14.99 -1.10
C VAL A 181 -10.30 13.74 -0.98
N GLY A 182 -9.95 12.79 -0.12
CA GLY A 182 -10.70 11.55 0.10
C GLY A 182 -12.17 11.74 0.50
N ARG A 183 -12.56 12.93 0.98
CA ARG A 183 -13.95 13.28 1.33
C ARG A 183 -14.81 13.75 0.15
N GLU A 184 -14.22 14.02 -0.99
CA GLU A 184 -14.89 14.73 -2.09
C GLU A 184 -15.63 13.79 -3.05
N GLY A 185 -15.53 12.47 -2.86
CA GLY A 185 -16.20 11.46 -3.71
C GLY A 185 -15.59 11.31 -5.11
N ARG A 186 -14.52 12.07 -5.41
CA ARG A 186 -13.87 12.09 -6.72
C ARG A 186 -12.92 10.90 -6.91
N ILE A 187 -12.25 10.47 -5.84
CA ILE A 187 -11.27 9.39 -5.89
C ILE A 187 -11.85 8.08 -5.36
N LYS A 188 -11.31 6.99 -5.86
CA LYS A 188 -11.72 5.61 -5.49
C LYS A 188 -10.73 4.91 -4.56
N ALA A 189 -9.55 5.51 -4.32
CA ALA A 189 -8.57 5.00 -3.37
C ALA A 189 -7.68 6.12 -2.84
N ALA A 190 -7.36 6.06 -1.55
CA ALA A 190 -6.48 6.99 -0.85
C ALA A 190 -5.42 6.24 -0.03
N ILE A 191 -4.16 6.69 -0.11
CA ILE A 191 -3.07 6.19 0.73
C ILE A 191 -2.33 7.37 1.39
N PRO A 192 -2.75 7.82 2.58
CA PRO A 192 -1.96 8.72 3.41
C PRO A 192 -0.75 7.98 4.02
N LEU A 193 0.47 8.47 3.76
CA LEU A 193 1.74 7.95 4.30
C LEU A 193 2.22 8.85 5.44
N ALA A 194 2.41 8.31 6.64
CA ALA A 194 2.78 9.08 7.84
C ALA A 194 2.07 10.45 7.90
N PRO A 195 0.72 10.48 7.77
CA PRO A 195 -0.02 11.70 7.49
C PRO A 195 0.09 12.70 8.62
N TRP A 196 0.20 13.99 8.26
CA TRP A 196 0.15 15.11 9.18
C TRP A 196 -0.98 16.05 8.82
N ASP A 197 -1.87 16.34 9.76
CA ASP A 197 -2.87 17.41 9.70
C ASP A 197 -3.21 17.87 11.12
N THR A 198 -3.81 19.03 11.25
CA THR A 198 -4.21 19.60 12.54
C THR A 198 -5.54 19.05 13.08
N SER A 199 -6.26 18.26 12.27
CA SER A 199 -7.61 17.78 12.61
C SER A 199 -7.95 16.48 11.92
N SER A 200 -8.60 15.57 12.65
CA SER A 200 -9.21 14.35 12.10
C SER A 200 -10.57 14.59 11.42
N TYR A 201 -11.06 15.83 11.40
CA TYR A 201 -12.34 16.19 10.78
C TYR A 201 -12.45 15.73 9.31
N TYR A 202 -11.36 15.82 8.54
CA TYR A 202 -11.37 15.43 7.14
C TYR A 202 -11.43 13.92 6.98
N ALA A 203 -10.70 13.19 7.81
CA ALA A 203 -10.76 11.72 7.85
C ALA A 203 -12.18 11.22 8.20
N SER A 204 -12.87 11.88 9.16
CA SER A 204 -14.24 11.49 9.55
C SER A 204 -15.30 11.65 8.46
N ARG A 205 -14.94 12.30 7.36
CA ARG A 205 -15.82 12.54 6.20
C ARG A 205 -15.33 11.85 4.93
N ALA A 206 -14.37 10.95 5.06
CA ALA A 206 -13.86 10.19 3.92
C ALA A 206 -14.97 9.39 3.23
N GLN A 207 -14.97 9.43 1.92
CA GLN A 207 -15.84 8.64 1.04
C GLN A 207 -15.04 7.60 0.26
N ALA A 208 -13.73 7.84 0.10
CA ALA A 208 -12.85 6.93 -0.60
C ALA A 208 -12.31 5.85 0.35
N PRO A 209 -12.22 4.59 -0.08
CA PRO A 209 -11.42 3.56 0.58
C PRO A 209 -10.03 4.09 0.94
N THR A 210 -9.60 3.91 2.19
CA THR A 210 -8.40 4.57 2.72
C THR A 210 -7.48 3.62 3.47
N LEU A 211 -6.25 3.45 2.98
CA LEU A 211 -5.15 2.74 3.65
C LEU A 211 -4.18 3.76 4.26
N ILE A 212 -4.07 3.84 5.57
CA ILE A 212 -3.10 4.70 6.27
C ILE A 212 -1.84 3.89 6.58
N PHE A 213 -0.69 4.35 6.09
CA PHE A 213 0.60 3.90 6.61
C PHE A 213 1.05 4.80 7.75
N ALA A 214 1.41 4.20 8.87
CA ALA A 214 2.04 4.86 10.01
C ALA A 214 3.49 4.39 10.15
N CYS A 215 4.34 5.19 10.79
CA CYS A 215 5.72 4.85 11.06
C CYS A 215 5.92 4.88 12.58
N GLU A 216 6.20 3.75 13.21
CA GLU A 216 6.16 3.56 14.67
C GLU A 216 7.03 4.56 15.45
N SER A 217 8.24 4.83 14.95
CA SER A 217 9.19 5.75 15.56
C SER A 217 9.13 7.17 14.98
N ASP A 218 7.96 7.58 14.47
CA ASP A 218 7.73 8.91 13.93
C ASP A 218 7.66 9.97 15.04
N VAL A 219 8.66 10.84 15.10
CA VAL A 219 8.73 11.95 16.06
C VAL A 219 8.21 13.29 15.47
N ILE A 220 7.91 13.33 14.15
CA ILE A 220 7.43 14.51 13.43
C ILE A 220 5.90 14.52 13.37
N ALA A 221 5.33 13.37 12.97
CA ALA A 221 3.89 13.11 13.00
C ALA A 221 3.60 11.86 13.86
N PRO A 222 3.76 11.96 15.20
CA PRO A 222 3.61 10.82 16.10
C PRO A 222 2.30 10.06 15.84
N VAL A 223 2.39 8.74 15.77
CA VAL A 223 1.26 7.86 15.41
C VAL A 223 0.03 8.13 16.27
N TYR A 224 0.23 8.31 17.59
CA TYR A 224 -0.86 8.55 18.54
C TYR A 224 -1.53 9.93 18.39
N GLN A 225 -0.87 10.90 17.74
CA GLN A 225 -1.41 12.24 17.48
C GLN A 225 -2.03 12.39 16.09
N HIS A 226 -1.57 11.61 15.12
CA HIS A 226 -1.93 11.77 13.72
C HIS A 226 -2.54 10.50 13.11
N ALA A 227 -1.74 9.54 12.68
CA ALA A 227 -2.20 8.40 11.91
C ALA A 227 -3.30 7.59 12.62
N SER A 228 -3.13 7.28 13.91
CA SER A 228 -4.11 6.50 14.69
C SER A 228 -5.44 7.26 14.91
N PRO A 229 -5.47 8.54 15.33
CA PRO A 229 -6.69 9.33 15.34
C PRO A 229 -7.37 9.47 13.99
N PHE A 230 -6.61 9.61 12.90
CA PHE A 230 -7.20 9.68 11.56
C PHE A 230 -7.88 8.37 11.19
N TYR A 231 -7.22 7.22 11.39
CA TYR A 231 -7.80 5.90 11.16
C TYR A 231 -9.09 5.68 11.99
N ASN A 232 -9.05 6.02 13.26
CA ASN A 232 -10.19 5.87 14.15
C ASN A 232 -11.38 6.74 13.72
N ALA A 233 -11.10 7.91 13.11
CA ALA A 233 -12.12 8.81 12.61
C ALA A 233 -12.72 8.37 11.27
N LEU A 234 -12.03 7.55 10.46
CA LEU A 234 -12.56 7.06 9.18
C LEU A 234 -13.92 6.36 9.37
N PRO A 235 -14.93 6.64 8.53
CA PRO A 235 -16.22 5.96 8.60
C PRO A 235 -16.10 4.44 8.49
N SER A 236 -16.96 3.72 9.19
CA SER A 236 -17.06 2.24 9.07
C SER A 236 -17.73 1.80 7.76
N SER A 237 -18.33 2.73 7.03
CA SER A 237 -19.01 2.50 5.76
C SER A 237 -18.09 2.43 4.55
N ILE A 238 -16.82 2.76 4.72
CA ILE A 238 -15.81 2.63 3.67
C ILE A 238 -14.81 1.54 4.07
N ASP A 239 -14.17 0.92 3.07
CA ASP A 239 -13.04 0.04 3.31
C ASP A 239 -11.89 0.86 3.88
N LYS A 240 -11.32 0.39 4.98
CA LYS A 240 -10.22 1.08 5.65
C LYS A 240 -9.21 0.12 6.24
N ALA A 241 -7.94 0.47 6.08
CA ALA A 241 -6.82 -0.25 6.66
C ALA A 241 -5.80 0.71 7.29
N PHE A 242 -5.05 0.18 8.24
CA PHE A 242 -3.95 0.85 8.93
C PHE A 242 -2.80 -0.14 9.03
N VAL A 243 -1.64 0.28 8.56
CA VAL A 243 -0.40 -0.50 8.63
C VAL A 243 0.66 0.36 9.30
N GLU A 244 1.13 -0.07 10.47
CA GLU A 244 2.23 0.59 11.17
C GLU A 244 3.55 -0.11 10.88
N ILE A 245 4.50 0.64 10.34
CA ILE A 245 5.83 0.14 9.99
C ILE A 245 6.70 0.09 11.23
N ASN A 246 7.14 -1.11 11.60
CA ASN A 246 7.97 -1.39 12.77
C ASN A 246 9.27 -0.60 12.72
N ASN A 247 9.60 0.13 13.81
CA ASN A 247 10.76 1.01 13.92
C ASN A 247 10.90 2.09 12.83
N GLY A 248 9.87 2.32 12.00
CA GLY A 248 9.89 3.31 10.93
C GLY A 248 9.95 4.74 11.48
N SER A 249 10.88 5.57 10.99
CA SER A 249 10.86 7.01 11.21
C SER A 249 9.86 7.69 10.28
N HIS A 250 9.64 9.01 10.44
CA HIS A 250 8.75 9.81 9.57
C HIS A 250 8.97 9.58 8.06
N TYR A 251 10.18 9.17 7.69
CA TYR A 251 10.60 8.93 6.31
C TYR A 251 10.37 7.49 5.83
N CYS A 252 9.67 6.65 6.59
CA CYS A 252 9.48 5.25 6.26
C CYS A 252 8.78 5.05 4.90
N GLY A 253 7.96 6.01 4.45
CA GLY A 253 7.26 5.98 3.17
C GLY A 253 8.03 6.52 1.96
N ASN A 254 9.26 7.03 2.18
CA ASN A 254 10.07 7.68 1.15
C ASN A 254 10.89 6.68 0.32
N GLY A 255 11.35 7.11 -0.86
CA GLY A 255 12.18 6.30 -1.74
C GLY A 255 13.51 5.89 -1.10
N GLY A 256 14.00 4.70 -1.47
CA GLY A 256 15.24 4.14 -0.93
C GLY A 256 15.13 3.61 0.51
N SER A 257 13.93 3.54 1.03
CA SER A 257 13.64 2.95 2.35
C SER A 257 13.77 1.43 2.32
N ILE A 258 14.25 0.85 3.41
CA ILE A 258 14.25 -0.61 3.64
C ILE A 258 12.84 -1.19 3.76
N TYR A 259 11.82 -0.33 3.85
CA TYR A 259 10.41 -0.71 3.96
C TYR A 259 9.66 -0.73 2.62
N ASN A 260 10.37 -0.49 1.49
CA ASN A 260 9.73 -0.44 0.17
C ASN A 260 8.97 -1.73 -0.16
N ASP A 261 9.43 -2.89 0.32
CA ASP A 261 8.78 -4.18 0.07
C ASP A 261 7.38 -4.23 0.71
N VAL A 262 7.28 -3.96 2.01
CA VAL A 262 6.00 -3.95 2.71
C VAL A 262 5.07 -2.85 2.21
N LEU A 263 5.61 -1.63 1.95
CA LEU A 263 4.84 -0.53 1.38
C LEU A 263 4.29 -0.89 0.01
N SER A 264 5.10 -1.54 -0.83
CA SER A 264 4.72 -2.02 -2.16
C SER A 264 3.60 -3.05 -2.05
N ARG A 265 3.78 -4.07 -1.21
CA ARG A 265 2.82 -5.16 -1.06
C ARG A 265 1.43 -4.63 -0.70
N PHE A 266 1.34 -3.79 0.33
CA PHE A 266 0.05 -3.23 0.75
C PHE A 266 -0.45 -2.13 -0.19
N GLY A 267 0.42 -1.21 -0.60
CA GLY A 267 0.03 -0.07 -1.43
C GLY A 267 -0.42 -0.49 -2.84
N VAL A 268 0.32 -1.39 -3.49
CA VAL A 268 -0.10 -1.94 -4.79
C VAL A 268 -1.39 -2.72 -4.63
N SER A 269 -1.50 -3.57 -3.61
CA SER A 269 -2.71 -4.37 -3.38
C SER A 269 -3.94 -3.49 -3.15
N TRP A 270 -3.78 -2.39 -2.38
CA TRP A 270 -4.87 -1.42 -2.15
C TRP A 270 -5.34 -0.75 -3.44
N MET A 271 -4.39 -0.25 -4.24
CA MET A 271 -4.72 0.39 -5.51
C MET A 271 -5.32 -0.60 -6.52
N LYS A 272 -4.82 -1.83 -6.59
CA LYS A 272 -5.38 -2.88 -7.44
C LYS A 272 -6.80 -3.26 -7.05
N LEU A 273 -7.05 -3.42 -5.75
CA LEU A 273 -8.37 -3.79 -5.25
C LEU A 273 -9.40 -2.70 -5.53
N HIS A 274 -9.08 -1.43 -5.25
CA HIS A 274 -10.07 -0.35 -5.28
C HIS A 274 -10.11 0.44 -6.59
N LEU A 275 -9.03 0.43 -7.39
CA LEU A 275 -9.03 1.09 -8.70
C LEU A 275 -9.28 0.11 -9.85
N ASP A 276 -8.70 -1.09 -9.80
CA ASP A 276 -8.89 -2.10 -10.84
C ASP A 276 -9.97 -3.16 -10.47
N GLU A 277 -10.59 -3.03 -9.28
CA GLU A 277 -11.59 -3.98 -8.75
C GLU A 277 -11.07 -5.42 -8.78
N ASP A 278 -9.75 -5.59 -8.60
CA ASP A 278 -9.07 -6.87 -8.74
C ASP A 278 -9.05 -7.63 -7.41
N ALA A 279 -10.02 -8.49 -7.21
CA ALA A 279 -10.21 -9.25 -5.99
C ALA A 279 -9.04 -10.19 -5.64
N ARG A 280 -8.16 -10.55 -6.61
CA ARG A 280 -6.98 -11.39 -6.35
C ARG A 280 -6.03 -10.77 -5.33
N TYR A 281 -6.08 -9.45 -5.15
CA TYR A 281 -5.22 -8.71 -4.23
C TYR A 281 -5.75 -8.68 -2.78
N LYS A 282 -7.00 -9.08 -2.52
CA LYS A 282 -7.59 -9.15 -1.16
C LYS A 282 -6.76 -9.96 -0.18
N GLN A 283 -6.17 -11.08 -0.62
CA GLN A 283 -5.38 -11.97 0.20
C GLN A 283 -4.18 -11.30 0.88
N PHE A 284 -3.66 -10.21 0.31
CA PHE A 284 -2.53 -9.45 0.89
C PHE A 284 -2.99 -8.34 1.85
N LEU A 285 -4.27 -8.10 1.95
CA LEU A 285 -4.88 -7.07 2.79
C LEU A 285 -5.70 -7.65 3.94
N CYS A 286 -6.30 -8.82 3.77
CA CYS A 286 -7.19 -9.46 4.74
C CYS A 286 -6.84 -10.93 5.00
N GLY A 287 -5.77 -11.43 4.44
CA GLY A 287 -5.36 -12.83 4.56
C GLY A 287 -4.30 -13.05 5.64
N PRO A 288 -3.89 -14.30 5.85
CA PRO A 288 -2.86 -14.64 6.84
C PRO A 288 -1.49 -14.06 6.50
N ASN A 289 -1.27 -13.63 5.25
CA ASN A 289 0.03 -13.16 4.75
C ASN A 289 0.49 -11.83 5.36
N HIS A 290 -0.40 -11.05 6.00
CA HIS A 290 -0.02 -9.78 6.61
C HIS A 290 0.27 -9.87 8.12
N THR A 291 -0.21 -10.88 8.81
CA THR A 291 -0.13 -10.98 10.29
C THR A 291 1.21 -11.46 10.81
N SER A 292 2.08 -12.02 9.98
CA SER A 292 3.40 -12.56 10.36
C SER A 292 4.57 -11.72 9.89
N ASP A 293 4.35 -10.53 9.34
CA ASP A 293 5.40 -9.66 8.82
C ASP A 293 6.12 -8.91 9.94
N SER A 294 7.41 -9.18 10.12
CA SER A 294 8.24 -8.53 11.14
C SER A 294 8.46 -7.01 10.88
N GLN A 295 8.16 -6.53 9.68
CA GLN A 295 8.24 -5.11 9.34
C GLN A 295 7.00 -4.32 9.78
N ILE A 296 5.98 -5.00 10.33
CA ILE A 296 4.73 -4.40 10.78
C ILE A 296 4.61 -4.55 12.29
N SER A 297 4.40 -3.42 13.00
CA SER A 297 4.12 -3.41 14.44
C SER A 297 2.63 -3.44 14.78
N ASP A 298 1.79 -2.87 13.92
CA ASP A 298 0.33 -2.88 14.08
C ASP A 298 -0.40 -2.94 12.73
N TYR A 299 -1.47 -3.74 12.68
CA TYR A 299 -2.38 -3.80 11.55
C TYR A 299 -3.82 -3.72 12.04
N ARG A 300 -4.61 -2.84 11.42
CA ARG A 300 -6.06 -2.71 11.65
C ARG A 300 -6.77 -2.62 10.30
N GLY A 301 -7.93 -3.23 10.18
CA GLY A 301 -8.75 -3.17 8.99
C GLY A 301 -10.16 -3.62 9.28
N ASN A 302 -11.11 -3.23 8.43
CA ASN A 302 -12.50 -3.68 8.51
C ASN A 302 -12.80 -4.80 7.51
N CYS A 303 -11.83 -5.69 7.31
CA CYS A 303 -11.99 -6.90 6.48
C CYS A 303 -13.32 -7.65 6.75
N PRO A 304 -13.89 -8.33 5.73
CA PRO A 304 -13.40 -8.46 4.35
C PRO A 304 -13.72 -7.22 3.50
N TYR A 305 -12.86 -6.90 2.53
CA TYR A 305 -13.07 -5.82 1.56
C TYR A 305 -13.81 -6.31 0.32
#